data_54b7db5b3854b5d7ece971245b1b5270
#
_entry.id   54b7db5b3854b5d7ece971245b1b5270
#
_cell.length_a   1.000
_cell.length_b   1.000
_cell.length_c   1.000
_cell.angle_alpha   90.00
_cell.angle_beta   90.00
_cell.angle_gamma   90.00
#
_symmetry.space_group_name_H-M   'P 1'
#
loop_
_entity.id
_entity.type
_entity.pdbx_description
1 polymer ?
#
loop_
_entity_poly.entity_id
_entity_poly.type
_entity_poly.pdbx_seq_one_letter_code
_entity_poly.pdbx_strand_id
1 'polypeptide(L)'
;MVELFILMMERVGLIILLAFLLVNVPYFKRVLLSREKMSSKVQLILIFGLFAIISNFTGIEIAKNQIVPNNLLTYLSSNASIANTRTLVIGVSGLVGGPIVGSTVGLIAGFHRVIQGGGHSFFYVPASLIVGLIAGFLGSRMAKQTVFPSAGFSAIVGACMEMIQMIFIFFFSGDLS
;
A
#
# COMPACT_ATOMS: atom_id res chain seq x y z
N MET A 1 -3.92 -21.57 8.42
CA MET A 1 -2.60 -21.13 7.91
C MET A 1 -2.50 -21.27 6.38
N VAL A 2 -2.74 -22.46 5.82
CA VAL A 2 -2.66 -22.69 4.35
C VAL A 2 -3.68 -21.84 3.59
N GLU A 3 -4.93 -21.76 4.06
CA GLU A 3 -5.97 -20.94 3.43
C GLU A 3 -5.60 -19.45 3.40
N LEU A 4 -5.05 -18.92 4.50
CA LEU A 4 -4.59 -17.54 4.55
C LEU A 4 -3.48 -17.29 3.52
N PHE A 5 -2.54 -18.22 3.40
CA PHE A 5 -1.45 -18.14 2.42
C PHE A 5 -1.99 -18.13 0.98
N ILE A 6 -2.94 -19.02 0.65
CA ILE A 6 -3.56 -19.07 -0.68
C ILE A 6 -4.31 -17.77 -1.00
N LEU A 7 -5.12 -17.25 -0.06
CA LEU A 7 -5.85 -15.99 -0.23
C LEU A 7 -4.90 -14.81 -0.42
N MET A 8 -3.78 -14.77 0.32
CA MET A 8 -2.77 -13.72 0.16
C MET A 8 -2.06 -13.81 -1.19
N MET A 9 -1.71 -15.01 -1.65
CA MET A 9 -1.10 -15.25 -2.97
C MET A 9 -2.04 -14.81 -4.10
N GLU A 10 -3.32 -15.10 -4.00
CA GLU A 10 -4.33 -14.63 -4.95
C GLU A 10 -4.34 -13.08 -5.04
N ARG A 11 -4.33 -12.38 -3.89
CA ARG A 11 -4.32 -10.91 -3.85
C ARG A 11 -3.06 -10.31 -4.45
N VAL A 12 -1.91 -10.87 -4.12
CA VAL A 12 -0.63 -10.46 -4.71
C VAL A 12 -0.63 -10.71 -6.22
N GLY A 13 -1.14 -11.86 -6.67
CA GLY A 13 -1.30 -12.17 -8.09
C GLY A 13 -2.17 -11.17 -8.84
N LEU A 14 -3.29 -10.76 -8.26
CA LEU A 14 -4.16 -9.73 -8.85
C LEU A 14 -3.44 -8.38 -8.98
N ILE A 15 -2.67 -7.97 -7.98
CA ILE A 15 -1.91 -6.71 -8.04
C ILE A 15 -0.83 -6.77 -9.11
N ILE A 16 -0.11 -7.88 -9.21
CA ILE A 16 0.91 -8.09 -10.26
C ILE A 16 0.25 -8.03 -11.64
N LEU A 17 -0.88 -8.70 -11.83
CA LEU A 17 -1.63 -8.67 -13.07
C LEU A 17 -2.07 -7.24 -13.43
N LEU A 18 -2.62 -6.51 -12.48
CA LEU A 18 -3.03 -5.12 -12.68
C LEU A 18 -1.84 -4.22 -13.01
N ALA A 19 -0.71 -4.39 -12.31
CA ALA A 19 0.52 -3.65 -12.60
C ALA A 19 1.02 -3.95 -14.02
N PHE A 20 1.00 -5.22 -14.43
CA PHE A 20 1.36 -5.63 -15.79
C PHE A 20 0.44 -5.02 -16.84
N LEU A 21 -0.88 -5.05 -16.63
CA LEU A 21 -1.85 -4.43 -17.53
C LEU A 21 -1.62 -2.92 -17.64
N LEU A 22 -1.41 -2.22 -16.51
CA LEU A 22 -1.16 -0.78 -16.49
C LEU A 22 0.11 -0.42 -17.27
N VAL A 23 1.21 -1.14 -17.07
CA VAL A 23 2.47 -0.89 -17.77
C VAL A 23 2.32 -1.09 -19.28
N ASN A 24 1.41 -1.93 -19.74
CA ASN A 24 1.14 -2.12 -21.17
C ASN A 24 0.23 -1.04 -21.78
N VAL A 25 -0.46 -0.22 -20.98
CA VAL A 25 -1.27 0.89 -21.48
C VAL A 25 -0.38 2.06 -21.93
N PRO A 26 -0.42 2.48 -23.21
CA PRO A 26 0.44 3.56 -23.73
C PRO A 26 0.30 4.87 -22.97
N TYR A 27 -0.91 5.17 -22.50
CA TYR A 27 -1.20 6.35 -21.69
C TYR A 27 -0.41 6.33 -20.37
N PHE A 28 -0.43 5.21 -19.66
CA PHE A 28 0.29 5.06 -18.38
C PHE A 28 1.81 5.18 -18.57
N LYS A 29 2.37 4.58 -19.63
CA LYS A 29 3.79 4.75 -20.00
C LYS A 29 4.14 6.23 -20.21
N ARG A 30 3.28 6.99 -20.88
CA ARG A 30 3.50 8.43 -21.10
C ARG A 30 3.50 9.22 -19.80
N VAL A 31 2.58 8.89 -18.89
CA VAL A 31 2.52 9.50 -17.54
C VAL A 31 3.78 9.19 -16.74
N LEU A 32 4.27 7.96 -16.78
CA LEU A 32 5.52 7.55 -16.12
C LEU A 32 6.74 8.29 -16.67
N LEU A 33 6.86 8.41 -17.98
CA LEU A 33 7.97 9.12 -18.62
C LEU A 33 7.96 10.62 -18.31
N SER A 34 6.79 11.20 -18.03
CA SER A 34 6.63 12.61 -17.68
C SER A 34 6.38 12.86 -16.19
N ARG A 35 6.79 11.94 -15.32
CA ARG A 35 6.52 11.95 -13.86
C ARG A 35 6.98 13.21 -13.11
N GLU A 36 7.90 13.99 -13.68
CA GLU A 36 8.35 15.26 -13.10
C GLU A 36 7.28 16.35 -13.20
N LYS A 37 6.39 16.26 -14.18
CA LYS A 37 5.30 17.23 -14.39
C LYS A 37 4.24 17.05 -13.31
N MET A 38 3.74 18.18 -12.76
CA MET A 38 2.71 18.15 -11.73
C MET A 38 1.42 17.46 -12.19
N SER A 39 1.03 17.66 -13.46
CA SER A 39 -0.12 16.96 -14.06
C SER A 39 0.04 15.44 -14.02
N SER A 40 1.23 14.91 -14.31
CA SER A 40 1.50 13.48 -14.26
C SER A 40 1.50 12.96 -12.83
N LYS A 41 1.99 13.74 -11.85
CA LYS A 41 1.91 13.38 -10.42
C LYS A 41 0.46 13.25 -9.96
N VAL A 42 -0.41 14.19 -10.36
CA VAL A 42 -1.85 14.12 -10.04
C VAL A 42 -2.49 12.86 -10.65
N GLN A 43 -2.17 12.54 -11.89
CA GLN A 43 -2.68 11.32 -12.55
C GLN A 43 -2.20 10.05 -11.84
N LEU A 44 -0.93 9.98 -11.44
CA LEU A 44 -0.39 8.86 -10.65
C LEU A 44 -1.08 8.76 -9.28
N ILE A 45 -1.32 9.88 -8.60
CA ILE A 45 -2.05 9.90 -7.32
C ILE A 45 -3.46 9.34 -7.50
N LEU A 46 -4.17 9.73 -8.56
CA LEU A 46 -5.52 9.22 -8.82
C LEU A 46 -5.51 7.71 -9.10
N ILE A 47 -4.61 7.24 -9.95
CA ILE A 47 -4.50 5.82 -10.28
C ILE A 47 -4.13 5.00 -9.05
N PHE A 48 -3.02 5.31 -8.39
CA PHE A 48 -2.56 4.55 -7.24
C PHE A 48 -3.43 4.76 -5.99
N GLY A 49 -4.05 5.93 -5.83
CA GLY A 49 -5.02 6.20 -4.77
C GLY A 49 -6.25 5.31 -4.90
N LEU A 50 -6.78 5.16 -6.12
CA LEU A 50 -7.87 4.23 -6.40
C LEU A 50 -7.47 2.77 -6.09
N PHE A 51 -6.27 2.35 -6.51
CA PHE A 51 -5.77 1.01 -6.18
C PHE A 51 -5.60 0.80 -4.68
N ALA A 52 -5.13 1.81 -3.94
CA ALA A 52 -4.98 1.72 -2.50
C ALA A 52 -6.35 1.58 -1.80
N ILE A 53 -7.37 2.26 -2.28
CA ILE A 53 -8.76 2.11 -1.80
C ILE A 53 -9.28 0.69 -2.11
N ILE A 54 -9.13 0.21 -3.34
CA ILE A 54 -9.52 -1.15 -3.73
C ILE A 54 -8.78 -2.19 -2.86
N SER A 55 -7.49 -1.99 -2.62
CA SER A 55 -6.69 -2.87 -1.75
C SER A 55 -7.22 -2.91 -0.31
N ASN A 56 -7.71 -1.80 0.22
CA ASN A 56 -8.35 -1.77 1.54
C ASN A 56 -9.67 -2.58 1.56
N PHE A 57 -10.46 -2.51 0.50
CA PHE A 57 -11.71 -3.28 0.40
C PHE A 57 -11.47 -4.78 0.22
N THR A 58 -10.41 -5.15 -0.47
CA THR A 58 -10.08 -6.56 -0.76
C THR A 58 -9.23 -7.23 0.32
N GLY A 59 -9.06 -6.62 1.49
CA GLY A 59 -8.32 -7.18 2.62
C GLY A 59 -8.99 -8.45 3.19
N ILE A 60 -8.25 -9.14 4.04
CA ILE A 60 -8.72 -10.33 4.76
C ILE A 60 -8.84 -9.94 6.23
N GLU A 61 -10.03 -10.09 6.81
CA GLU A 61 -10.28 -9.85 8.20
C GLU A 61 -9.81 -11.05 9.04
N ILE A 62 -8.94 -10.80 10.00
CA ILE A 62 -8.45 -11.80 10.95
C ILE A 62 -9.06 -11.45 12.31
N ALA A 63 -10.13 -12.14 12.68
CA ALA A 63 -10.75 -12.08 13.99
C ALA A 63 -10.45 -13.34 14.78
N LYS A 64 -10.51 -13.26 16.12
CA LYS A 64 -10.13 -14.26 17.17
C LYS A 64 -10.29 -15.77 16.88
N ASN A 65 -10.54 -16.28 15.73
CA ASN A 65 -10.50 -17.69 15.27
C ASN A 65 -11.12 -17.89 13.89
N GLN A 66 -11.42 -16.82 13.19
CA GLN A 66 -12.01 -16.91 11.85
C GLN A 66 -11.24 -16.01 10.89
N ILE A 67 -10.93 -16.56 9.73
CA ILE A 67 -10.34 -15.85 8.60
C ILE A 67 -11.50 -15.65 7.63
N VAL A 68 -11.95 -14.41 7.47
CA VAL A 68 -13.08 -14.09 6.61
C VAL A 68 -12.66 -13.05 5.58
N PRO A 69 -12.99 -13.23 4.29
CA PRO A 69 -12.81 -12.16 3.31
C PRO A 69 -13.58 -10.93 3.76
N ASN A 70 -12.94 -9.77 3.74
CA ASN A 70 -13.61 -8.53 4.12
C ASN A 70 -14.78 -8.27 3.16
N ASN A 71 -15.99 -8.17 3.69
CA ASN A 71 -17.15 -7.78 2.91
C ASN A 71 -17.17 -6.25 2.78
N LEU A 72 -17.28 -5.78 1.55
CA LEU A 72 -17.23 -4.37 1.11
C LEU A 72 -18.07 -3.37 1.93
N LEU A 73 -19.01 -3.85 2.73
CA LEU A 73 -20.04 -3.03 3.41
C LEU A 73 -20.08 -3.22 4.94
N THR A 74 -19.22 -4.04 5.53
CA THR A 74 -19.23 -4.28 6.97
C THR A 74 -18.14 -3.46 7.65
N TYR A 75 -18.53 -2.66 8.65
CA TYR A 75 -17.58 -2.05 9.58
C TYR A 75 -16.84 -3.17 10.32
N LEU A 76 -15.52 -3.04 10.35
CA LEU A 76 -14.68 -3.99 11.08
C LEU A 76 -14.98 -3.97 12.57
N SER A 77 -14.99 -5.16 13.18
CA SER A 77 -15.06 -5.25 14.63
C SER A 77 -13.84 -4.57 15.28
N SER A 78 -14.00 -4.01 16.46
CA SER A 78 -12.94 -3.26 17.16
C SER A 78 -11.64 -4.07 17.41
N ASN A 79 -11.72 -5.40 17.35
CA ASN A 79 -10.59 -6.32 17.59
C ASN A 79 -10.13 -7.07 16.32
N ALA A 80 -10.60 -6.67 15.14
CA ALA A 80 -10.21 -7.31 13.90
C ALA A 80 -8.99 -6.62 13.27
N SER A 81 -8.03 -7.41 12.84
CA SER A 81 -6.91 -6.97 12.01
C SER A 81 -7.20 -7.28 10.55
N ILE A 82 -6.77 -6.41 9.65
CA ILE A 82 -6.87 -6.66 8.20
C ILE A 82 -5.46 -6.92 7.65
N ALA A 83 -5.30 -8.07 7.02
CA ALA A 83 -4.18 -8.32 6.14
C ALA A 83 -4.56 -7.85 4.72
N ASN A 84 -3.84 -6.86 4.19
CA ASN A 84 -4.06 -6.33 2.85
C ASN A 84 -2.74 -5.98 2.16
N THR A 85 -2.82 -5.74 0.85
CA THR A 85 -1.68 -5.37 0.03
C THR A 85 -1.49 -3.85 -0.12
N ARG A 86 -2.11 -3.07 0.77
CA ARG A 86 -2.07 -1.60 0.76
C ARG A 86 -0.66 -1.04 0.80
N THR A 87 0.19 -1.57 1.69
CA THR A 87 1.59 -1.14 1.84
C THR A 87 2.36 -1.30 0.53
N LEU A 88 2.11 -2.39 -0.19
CA LEU A 88 2.72 -2.62 -1.50
C LEU A 88 2.30 -1.54 -2.49
N VAL A 89 1.02 -1.21 -2.56
CA VAL A 89 0.52 -0.14 -3.46
C VAL A 89 1.14 1.22 -3.11
N ILE A 90 1.21 1.57 -1.82
CA ILE A 90 1.83 2.80 -1.34
C ILE A 90 3.33 2.81 -1.69
N GLY A 91 4.03 1.72 -1.43
CA GLY A 91 5.45 1.57 -1.74
C GLY A 91 5.74 1.74 -3.23
N VAL A 92 5.00 1.04 -4.10
CA VAL A 92 5.15 1.14 -5.55
C VAL A 92 4.83 2.56 -6.03
N SER A 93 3.77 3.19 -5.53
CA SER A 93 3.41 4.57 -5.90
C SER A 93 4.52 5.56 -5.57
N GLY A 94 5.17 5.40 -4.40
CA GLY A 94 6.32 6.21 -3.99
C GLY A 94 7.55 5.96 -4.88
N LEU A 95 7.92 4.70 -5.08
CA LEU A 95 9.08 4.33 -5.91
C LEU A 95 8.95 4.88 -7.35
N VAL A 96 7.75 4.85 -7.90
CA VAL A 96 7.47 5.28 -9.28
C VAL A 96 7.26 6.78 -9.38
N GLY A 97 6.43 7.35 -8.52
CA GLY A 97 5.97 8.73 -8.60
C GLY A 97 6.75 9.73 -7.74
N GLY A 98 7.63 9.24 -6.87
CA GLY A 98 8.41 10.07 -5.95
C GLY A 98 7.67 10.41 -4.64
N PRO A 99 8.29 11.25 -3.76
CA PRO A 99 7.79 11.45 -2.40
C PRO A 99 6.42 12.12 -2.33
N ILE A 100 6.09 13.02 -3.25
CA ILE A 100 4.78 13.69 -3.30
C ILE A 100 3.68 12.67 -3.61
N VAL A 101 3.89 11.81 -4.60
CA VAL A 101 2.90 10.79 -4.99
C VAL A 101 2.75 9.76 -3.87
N GLY A 102 3.87 9.22 -3.39
CA GLY A 102 3.86 8.20 -2.34
C GLY A 102 3.21 8.67 -1.05
N SER A 103 3.54 9.87 -0.58
CA SER A 103 2.94 10.44 0.64
C SER A 103 1.45 10.72 0.49
N THR A 104 1.03 11.26 -0.65
CA THR A 104 -0.40 11.56 -0.90
C THR A 104 -1.21 10.27 -1.02
N VAL A 105 -0.71 9.26 -1.73
CA VAL A 105 -1.36 7.94 -1.80
C VAL A 105 -1.41 7.29 -0.42
N GLY A 106 -0.33 7.41 0.37
CA GLY A 106 -0.28 6.94 1.75
C GLY A 106 -1.34 7.60 2.63
N LEU A 107 -1.53 8.91 2.51
CA LEU A 107 -2.60 9.63 3.21
C LEU A 107 -3.99 9.14 2.78
N ILE A 108 -4.26 9.05 1.48
CA ILE A 108 -5.54 8.56 0.96
C ILE A 108 -5.84 7.17 1.51
N ALA A 109 -4.87 6.26 1.44
CA ALA A 109 -5.01 4.89 1.91
C ALA A 109 -5.22 4.81 3.43
N GLY A 110 -4.49 5.62 4.20
CA GLY A 110 -4.58 5.70 5.66
C GLY A 110 -5.92 6.26 6.11
N PHE A 111 -6.36 7.39 5.55
CA PHE A 111 -7.68 7.97 5.86
C PHE A 111 -8.83 7.03 5.49
N HIS A 112 -8.77 6.41 4.31
CA HIS A 112 -9.78 5.42 3.93
C HIS A 112 -9.83 4.25 4.93
N ARG A 113 -8.69 3.82 5.46
CA ARG A 113 -8.64 2.78 6.48
C ARG A 113 -9.31 3.22 7.80
N VAL A 114 -9.14 4.48 8.19
CA VAL A 114 -9.82 5.05 9.37
C VAL A 114 -11.34 5.04 9.18
N ILE A 115 -11.81 5.39 7.98
CA ILE A 115 -13.25 5.39 7.64
C ILE A 115 -13.84 3.96 7.71
N GLN A 116 -13.08 2.94 7.34
CA GLN A 116 -13.52 1.54 7.46
C GLN A 116 -13.72 1.09 8.92
N GLY A 117 -13.18 1.83 9.88
CA GLY A 117 -13.31 1.52 11.30
C GLY A 117 -12.29 0.48 11.77
N GLY A 118 -12.56 -0.07 12.94
CA GLY A 118 -11.62 -0.92 13.68
C GLY A 118 -10.92 -0.16 14.80
N GLY A 119 -10.56 -0.86 15.89
CA GLY A 119 -9.85 -0.27 17.03
C GLY A 119 -8.51 0.33 16.57
N HIS A 120 -8.19 1.50 17.09
CA HIS A 120 -6.88 2.16 16.87
C HIS A 120 -6.49 2.39 15.40
N SER A 121 -7.46 2.55 14.48
CA SER A 121 -7.16 2.73 13.05
C SER A 121 -6.43 4.05 12.72
N PHE A 122 -6.39 5.01 13.63
CA PHE A 122 -5.72 6.31 13.41
C PHE A 122 -4.22 6.21 13.15
N PHE A 123 -3.52 5.23 13.71
CA PHE A 123 -2.08 5.06 13.48
C PHE A 123 -1.74 4.64 12.04
N TYR A 124 -2.71 4.11 11.29
CA TYR A 124 -2.47 3.79 9.89
C TYR A 124 -2.20 5.02 9.03
N VAL A 125 -2.70 6.20 9.41
CA VAL A 125 -2.45 7.44 8.67
C VAL A 125 -0.96 7.83 8.72
N PRO A 126 -0.34 8.05 9.90
CA PRO A 126 1.07 8.39 9.96
C PRO A 126 1.97 7.25 9.43
N ALA A 127 1.65 5.99 9.71
CA ALA A 127 2.43 4.86 9.21
C ALA A 127 2.45 4.81 7.67
N SER A 128 1.28 4.95 7.03
CA SER A 128 1.16 4.95 5.57
C SER A 128 1.85 6.16 4.93
N LEU A 129 1.78 7.33 5.58
CA LEU A 129 2.48 8.54 5.15
C LEU A 129 4.00 8.33 5.15
N ILE A 130 4.54 7.78 6.24
CA ILE A 130 5.98 7.52 6.39
C ILE A 130 6.45 6.51 5.34
N VAL A 131 5.74 5.41 5.16
CA VAL A 131 6.04 4.41 4.12
C VAL A 131 6.07 5.06 2.75
N GLY A 132 5.07 5.87 2.41
CA GLY A 132 4.99 6.58 1.13
C GLY A 132 6.15 7.57 0.92
N LEU A 133 6.53 8.29 1.96
CA LEU A 133 7.68 9.21 1.93
C LEU A 133 9.00 8.46 1.72
N ILE A 134 9.27 7.42 2.51
CA ILE A 134 10.50 6.62 2.41
C ILE A 134 10.63 6.01 1.02
N ALA A 135 9.55 5.36 0.53
CA ALA A 135 9.49 4.80 -0.81
C ALA A 135 9.75 5.86 -1.88
N GLY A 136 9.15 7.03 -1.72
CA GLY A 136 9.28 8.13 -2.65
C GLY A 136 10.68 8.72 -2.71
N PHE A 137 11.34 8.90 -1.57
CA PHE A 137 12.76 9.34 -1.53
C PHE A 137 13.68 8.31 -2.16
N LEU A 138 13.45 7.03 -1.85
CA LEU A 138 14.23 5.93 -2.42
C LEU A 138 14.06 5.89 -3.95
N GLY A 139 12.82 5.94 -4.44
CA GLY A 139 12.51 5.97 -5.87
C GLY A 139 13.13 7.17 -6.60
N SER A 140 13.10 8.36 -5.97
CA SER A 140 13.73 9.56 -6.53
C SER A 140 15.26 9.44 -6.62
N ARG A 141 15.90 8.82 -5.62
CA ARG A 141 17.35 8.57 -5.66
C ARG A 141 17.73 7.57 -6.75
N MET A 142 16.99 6.46 -6.83
CA MET A 142 17.24 5.41 -7.85
C MET A 142 17.07 5.96 -9.26
N ALA A 143 16.04 6.77 -9.46
CA ALA A 143 15.81 7.41 -10.74
C ALA A 143 16.93 8.34 -11.21
N LYS A 144 17.54 9.08 -10.27
CA LYS A 144 18.70 9.95 -10.58
C LYS A 144 19.93 9.15 -10.94
N GLN A 145 20.07 7.95 -10.40
CA GLN A 145 21.21 7.07 -10.64
C GLN A 145 21.03 6.16 -11.86
N THR A 146 19.87 6.21 -12.54
CA THR A 146 19.50 5.31 -13.65
C THR A 146 19.65 3.81 -13.32
N VAL A 147 19.54 3.48 -12.03
CA VAL A 147 19.65 2.10 -11.52
C VAL A 147 18.26 1.50 -11.39
N PHE A 148 18.04 0.36 -12.02
CA PHE A 148 16.84 -0.44 -11.80
C PHE A 148 17.02 -1.31 -10.55
N PRO A 149 16.04 -1.34 -9.62
CA PRO A 149 16.12 -2.17 -8.44
C PRO A 149 16.17 -3.66 -8.84
N SER A 150 17.09 -4.41 -8.26
CA SER A 150 17.05 -5.86 -8.37
C SER A 150 15.83 -6.42 -7.63
N ALA A 151 15.35 -7.61 -8.02
CA ALA A 151 14.24 -8.27 -7.36
C ALA A 151 14.50 -8.46 -5.85
N GLY A 152 15.72 -8.86 -5.48
CA GLY A 152 16.13 -9.01 -4.08
C GLY A 152 16.07 -7.70 -3.29
N PHE A 153 16.57 -6.60 -3.88
CA PHE A 153 16.48 -5.28 -3.27
C PHE A 153 15.03 -4.85 -3.07
N SER A 154 14.17 -5.04 -4.08
CA SER A 154 12.74 -4.69 -3.98
C SER A 154 12.01 -5.51 -2.90
N ALA A 155 12.36 -6.79 -2.76
CA ALA A 155 11.82 -7.65 -1.70
C ALA A 155 12.23 -7.16 -0.30
N ILE A 156 13.50 -6.79 -0.11
CA ILE A 156 14.00 -6.24 1.16
C ILE A 156 13.30 -4.92 1.49
N VAL A 157 13.18 -4.02 0.52
CA VAL A 157 12.48 -2.74 0.70
C VAL A 157 11.01 -2.96 1.08
N GLY A 158 10.32 -3.88 0.41
CA GLY A 158 8.94 -4.26 0.74
C GLY A 158 8.82 -4.80 2.17
N ALA A 159 9.70 -5.71 2.55
CA ALA A 159 9.72 -6.27 3.91
C ALA A 159 9.99 -5.19 4.98
N CYS A 160 10.92 -4.27 4.73
CA CYS A 160 11.19 -3.14 5.63
C CYS A 160 9.97 -2.22 5.77
N MET A 161 9.23 -1.96 4.68
CA MET A 161 8.01 -1.14 4.73
C MET A 161 6.91 -1.80 5.55
N GLU A 162 6.72 -3.12 5.43
CA GLU A 162 5.79 -3.87 6.28
C GLU A 162 6.24 -3.87 7.74
N MET A 163 7.53 -4.03 8.02
CA MET A 163 8.05 -3.94 9.39
C MET A 163 7.77 -2.57 10.02
N ILE A 164 7.89 -1.49 9.28
CA ILE A 164 7.55 -0.14 9.78
C ILE A 164 6.08 -0.10 10.21
N GLN A 165 5.16 -0.61 9.40
CA GLN A 165 3.75 -0.66 9.77
C GLN A 165 3.51 -1.54 11.01
N MET A 166 4.15 -2.71 11.10
CA MET A 166 4.03 -3.59 12.25
C MET A 166 4.55 -2.95 13.54
N ILE A 167 5.66 -2.20 13.47
CA ILE A 167 6.21 -1.46 14.60
C ILE A 167 5.19 -0.40 15.08
N PHE A 168 4.57 0.35 14.17
CA PHE A 168 3.53 1.30 14.54
C PHE A 168 2.34 0.62 15.21
N ILE A 169 1.87 -0.52 14.68
CA ILE A 169 0.81 -1.32 15.30
C ILE A 169 1.21 -1.73 16.71
N PHE A 170 2.41 -2.27 16.89
CA PHE A 170 2.90 -2.77 18.19
C PHE A 170 2.97 -1.64 19.24
N PHE A 171 3.53 -0.49 18.88
CA PHE A 171 3.64 0.64 19.82
C PHE A 171 2.29 1.24 20.21
N PHE A 172 1.34 1.30 19.30
CA PHE A 172 0.04 1.89 19.57
C PHE A 172 -1.03 0.88 20.04
N SER A 173 -0.81 -0.43 19.83
CA SER A 173 -1.68 -1.49 20.39
C SER A 173 -1.21 -1.97 21.77
N GLY A 174 0.01 -1.65 22.17
CA GLY A 174 0.64 -2.13 23.41
C GLY A 174 0.04 -1.58 24.72
N ASP A 175 -0.89 -0.62 24.63
CA ASP A 175 -1.62 -0.07 25.79
C ASP A 175 -2.92 -0.84 26.12
N LEU A 176 -3.08 -2.05 25.61
CA LEU A 176 -4.26 -2.91 25.82
C LEU A 176 -3.94 -4.18 26.63
N SER A 177 -3.26 -4.04 27.76
CA SER A 177 -3.20 -5.10 28.78
C SER A 177 -4.05 -4.73 29.97
#